data_ed408f77770d010e53d6d2c1574602b9
#
_entry.id   ed408f77770d010e53d6d2c1574602b9
#
_cell.length_a   1.000
_cell.length_b   1.000
_cell.length_c   1.000
_cell.angle_alpha   90.00
_cell.angle_beta   90.00
_cell.angle_gamma   90.00
#
_symmetry.space_group_name_H-M   'P 1'
#
loop_
_entity.id
_entity.type
_entity.pdbx_description
1 polymer ?
#
loop_
_entity_poly.entity_id
_entity_poly.type
_entity_poly.pdbx_seq_one_letter_code
_entity_poly.pdbx_strand_id
1 'polypeptide(L)'
;MSRESGPHTWQPTELVNEAFVRLMGNNPEVGSRGHFFAVAARLMRQILVDHARRRMASKRGDGRELIELDQVLNLATHKEDEIVVALHDALGQLALVDQRKADAVELRFFGGMSHQEIAEFCGTSVPTVVRDLRMAEAWLRREIGPEAATLELK
;
A
#
# COMPACT_ATOMS: atom_id res chain seq x y z
N MET A 1 -23.04 17.97 11.91
CA MET A 1 -21.69 17.55 11.53
C MET A 1 -21.48 17.86 10.06
N SER A 2 -20.74 18.90 9.80
CA SER A 2 -20.39 19.26 8.44
C SER A 2 -19.35 18.27 7.92
N ARG A 3 -19.74 17.47 6.98
CA ARG A 3 -18.78 16.71 6.20
C ARG A 3 -18.22 17.64 5.16
N GLU A 4 -17.04 18.10 5.40
CA GLU A 4 -16.32 18.82 4.38
C GLU A 4 -16.03 17.89 3.23
N SER A 5 -16.64 18.18 2.10
CA SER A 5 -16.33 17.54 0.84
C SER A 5 -15.03 18.09 0.29
N GLY A 6 -13.95 17.94 1.05
CA GLY A 6 -12.60 18.16 0.56
C GLY A 6 -12.06 16.90 -0.11
N PRO A 7 -10.96 16.97 -0.86
CA PRO A 7 -10.29 15.79 -1.34
C PRO A 7 -9.99 14.89 -0.14
N HIS A 8 -10.64 13.75 -0.13
CA HIS A 8 -10.50 12.82 1.00
C HIS A 8 -9.07 12.31 1.08
N THR A 9 -8.30 12.95 1.94
CA THR A 9 -7.11 12.32 2.46
C THR A 9 -7.60 11.34 3.51
N TRP A 10 -7.38 10.05 3.29
CA TRP A 10 -7.74 9.05 4.28
C TRP A 10 -7.05 9.36 5.60
N GLN A 11 -7.85 9.62 6.61
CA GLN A 11 -7.33 9.63 7.97
C GLN A 11 -6.92 8.20 8.34
N PRO A 12 -5.81 8.00 9.07
CA PRO A 12 -5.40 6.65 9.49
C PRO A 12 -6.52 5.88 10.18
N THR A 13 -7.36 6.55 10.95
CA THR A 13 -8.50 5.94 11.63
C THR A 13 -9.54 5.41 10.65
N GLU A 14 -9.82 6.15 9.58
CA GLU A 14 -10.76 5.72 8.54
C GLU A 14 -10.24 4.49 7.80
N LEU A 15 -8.96 4.43 7.51
CA LEU A 15 -8.31 3.29 6.87
C LEU A 15 -8.42 2.03 7.74
N VAL A 16 -8.14 2.17 9.03
CA VAL A 16 -8.26 1.07 9.99
C VAL A 16 -9.71 0.59 10.10
N ASN A 17 -10.66 1.52 10.17
CA ASN A 17 -12.09 1.18 10.24
C ASN A 17 -12.56 0.47 8.98
N GLU A 18 -12.16 0.93 7.79
CA GLU A 18 -12.51 0.30 6.53
C GLU A 18 -11.91 -1.10 6.43
N ALA A 19 -10.65 -1.26 6.82
CA ALA A 19 -9.98 -2.56 6.85
C ALA A 19 -10.69 -3.51 7.81
N PHE A 20 -11.08 -3.03 8.98
CA PHE A 20 -11.81 -3.81 9.98
C PHE A 20 -13.17 -4.27 9.45
N VAL A 21 -13.94 -3.36 8.83
CA VAL A 21 -15.25 -3.70 8.23
C VAL A 21 -15.10 -4.77 7.15
N ARG A 22 -14.13 -4.63 6.28
CA ARG A 22 -13.87 -5.64 5.23
C ARG A 22 -13.42 -6.96 5.80
N LEU A 23 -12.59 -6.93 6.83
CA LEU A 23 -12.11 -8.13 7.51
C LEU A 23 -13.26 -8.90 8.15
N MET A 24 -14.14 -8.21 8.86
CA MET A 24 -15.30 -8.81 9.50
C MET A 24 -16.31 -9.32 8.48
N GLY A 25 -16.49 -8.60 7.37
CA GLY A 25 -17.43 -8.99 6.31
C GLY A 25 -17.02 -10.25 5.56
N ASN A 26 -15.73 -10.47 5.40
CA ASN A 26 -15.18 -11.63 4.70
C ASN A 26 -14.97 -12.85 5.61
N ASN A 27 -15.11 -12.69 6.91
CA ASN A 27 -14.93 -13.72 7.93
C ASN A 27 -13.73 -14.65 7.62
N PRO A 28 -12.52 -14.12 7.48
CA PRO A 28 -11.37 -14.95 7.20
C PRO A 28 -11.10 -15.86 8.38
N GLU A 29 -10.84 -17.14 8.10
CA GLU A 29 -10.35 -18.05 9.11
C GLU A 29 -8.94 -17.63 9.53
N VAL A 30 -8.86 -16.92 10.63
CA VAL A 30 -7.59 -16.41 11.14
C VAL A 30 -6.98 -17.45 12.06
N GLY A 31 -6.04 -18.23 11.52
CA GLY A 31 -5.40 -19.30 12.28
C GLY A 31 -4.31 -18.83 13.25
N SER A 32 -3.76 -17.62 13.06
CA SER A 32 -2.69 -17.10 13.89
C SER A 32 -2.61 -15.57 13.81
N ARG A 33 -1.88 -14.97 14.75
CA ARG A 33 -1.62 -13.52 14.75
C ARG A 33 -0.93 -13.05 13.47
N GLY A 34 0.08 -13.80 13.01
CA GLY A 34 0.78 -13.50 11.76
C GLY A 34 -0.15 -13.55 10.56
N HIS A 35 -1.01 -14.55 10.51
CA HIS A 35 -2.00 -14.68 9.45
C HIS A 35 -2.99 -13.50 9.46
N PHE A 36 -3.42 -13.06 10.64
CA PHE A 36 -4.28 -11.88 10.78
C PHE A 36 -3.61 -10.64 10.17
N PHE A 37 -2.34 -10.38 10.52
CA PHE A 37 -1.60 -9.24 9.99
C PHE A 37 -1.40 -9.34 8.48
N ALA A 38 -1.17 -10.54 7.95
CA ALA A 38 -1.03 -10.76 6.52
C ALA A 38 -2.32 -10.42 5.76
N VAL A 39 -3.46 -10.87 6.26
CA VAL A 39 -4.77 -10.56 5.68
C VAL A 39 -5.05 -9.06 5.79
N ALA A 40 -4.79 -8.45 6.93
CA ALA A 40 -4.97 -7.02 7.15
C ALA A 40 -4.09 -6.19 6.20
N ALA A 41 -2.82 -6.57 6.03
CA ALA A 41 -1.90 -5.89 5.11
C ALA A 41 -2.42 -5.91 3.68
N ARG A 42 -2.90 -7.05 3.23
CA ARG A 42 -3.48 -7.22 1.89
C ARG A 42 -4.71 -6.35 1.70
N LEU A 43 -5.61 -6.33 2.69
CA LEU A 43 -6.80 -5.49 2.65
C LEU A 43 -6.47 -4.01 2.66
N MET A 44 -5.51 -3.58 3.48
CA MET A 44 -5.07 -2.20 3.51
C MET A 44 -4.50 -1.76 2.17
N ARG A 45 -3.69 -2.60 1.54
CA ARG A 45 -3.17 -2.33 0.20
C ARG A 45 -4.30 -2.16 -0.80
N GLN A 46 -5.27 -3.06 -0.82
CA GLN A 46 -6.42 -2.97 -1.73
C GLN A 46 -7.22 -1.69 -1.52
N ILE A 47 -7.48 -1.33 -0.26
CA ILE A 47 -8.23 -0.11 0.06
C ILE A 47 -7.49 1.13 -0.44
N LEU A 48 -6.19 1.21 -0.19
CA LEU A 48 -5.36 2.34 -0.62
C LEU A 48 -5.33 2.46 -2.14
N VAL A 49 -5.18 1.34 -2.83
CA VAL A 49 -5.18 1.31 -4.30
C VAL A 49 -6.53 1.70 -4.88
N ASP A 50 -7.61 1.17 -4.34
CA ASP A 50 -8.97 1.51 -4.78
C ASP A 50 -9.25 3.00 -4.59
N HIS A 51 -8.84 3.54 -3.45
CA HIS A 51 -8.97 4.96 -3.15
C HIS A 51 -8.15 5.82 -4.12
N ALA A 52 -6.90 5.44 -4.36
CA ALA A 52 -6.02 6.13 -5.30
C ALA A 52 -6.61 6.12 -6.73
N ARG A 53 -7.12 4.99 -7.17
CA ARG A 53 -7.74 4.85 -8.49
C ARG A 53 -8.99 5.74 -8.64
N ARG A 54 -9.82 5.81 -7.60
CA ARG A 54 -11.01 6.68 -7.62
C ARG A 54 -10.64 8.14 -7.69
N ARG A 55 -9.62 8.56 -6.94
CA ARG A 55 -9.13 9.94 -6.97
C ARG A 55 -8.56 10.31 -8.33
N MET A 56 -7.81 9.42 -8.95
CA MET A 56 -7.25 9.63 -10.28
C MET A 56 -8.35 9.71 -11.34
N ALA A 57 -9.35 8.83 -11.27
CA ALA A 57 -10.50 8.82 -12.19
C ALA A 57 -11.35 10.08 -12.04
N SER A 58 -11.62 10.52 -10.82
CA SER A 58 -12.37 11.73 -10.53
C SER A 58 -11.71 12.97 -11.13
N LYS A 59 -10.38 13.08 -11.04
CA LYS A 59 -9.63 14.20 -11.63
C LYS A 59 -9.64 14.20 -13.14
N ARG A 60 -9.65 13.04 -13.78
CA ARG A 60 -9.71 12.92 -15.24
C ARG A 60 -11.07 13.29 -15.80
N GLY A 61 -12.15 13.08 -15.03
CA GLY A 61 -13.52 13.35 -15.43
C GLY A 61 -13.94 14.82 -15.32
N ASP A 62 -13.25 15.60 -14.51
CA ASP A 62 -13.73 16.93 -14.11
C ASP A 62 -13.35 18.06 -15.06
N GLY A 63 -12.45 17.90 -16.01
CA GLY A 63 -12.12 18.87 -17.06
C GLY A 63 -12.04 20.35 -16.63
N ARG A 64 -12.00 20.63 -15.35
CA ARG A 64 -11.98 21.98 -14.80
C ARG A 64 -10.56 22.41 -14.54
N GLU A 65 -10.10 23.33 -15.32
CA GLU A 65 -8.87 24.08 -15.06
C GLU A 65 -9.10 25.06 -13.92
N LEU A 66 -8.99 24.60 -12.69
CA LEU A 66 -8.89 25.50 -11.54
C LEU A 66 -7.42 25.67 -11.18
N ILE A 67 -6.84 26.77 -11.66
CA ILE A 67 -5.48 27.17 -11.32
C ILE A 67 -5.53 27.85 -9.95
N GLU A 68 -5.56 27.08 -8.90
CA GLU A 68 -5.53 27.57 -7.54
C GLU A 68 -4.52 26.78 -6.69
N LEU A 69 -4.24 27.27 -5.50
CA LEU A 69 -3.35 26.61 -4.53
C LEU A 69 -3.73 25.14 -4.31
N ASP A 70 -5.02 24.84 -4.42
CA ASP A 70 -5.55 23.47 -4.33
C ASP A 70 -4.99 22.56 -5.42
N GLN A 71 -4.65 23.08 -6.60
CA GLN A 71 -4.04 22.29 -7.67
C GLN A 71 -2.60 21.88 -7.33
N VAL A 72 -1.86 22.72 -6.66
CA VAL A 72 -0.48 22.39 -6.24
C VAL A 72 -0.54 21.28 -5.19
N LEU A 73 -1.46 21.39 -4.23
CA LEU A 73 -1.72 20.36 -3.23
C LEU A 73 -2.29 19.09 -3.86
N ASN A 74 -3.17 19.25 -4.83
CA ASN A 74 -3.76 18.12 -5.58
C ASN A 74 -2.72 17.41 -6.47
N LEU A 75 -1.77 18.12 -7.03
CA LEU A 75 -0.68 17.51 -7.80
C LEU A 75 0.23 16.66 -6.93
N ALA A 76 0.55 17.12 -5.72
CA ALA A 76 1.30 16.32 -4.76
C ALA A 76 0.55 15.05 -4.39
N THR A 77 -0.73 15.16 -4.07
CA THR A 77 -1.59 14.02 -3.73
C THR A 77 -1.78 13.08 -4.91
N HIS A 78 -1.94 13.63 -6.12
CA HIS A 78 -2.07 12.84 -7.34
C HIS A 78 -0.80 12.02 -7.63
N LYS A 79 0.36 12.60 -7.36
CA LYS A 79 1.63 11.91 -7.50
C LYS A 79 1.76 10.74 -6.51
N GLU A 80 1.30 10.94 -5.28
CA GLU A 80 1.25 9.87 -4.28
C GLU A 80 0.30 8.74 -4.71
N ASP A 81 -0.85 9.09 -5.25
CA ASP A 81 -1.83 8.13 -5.77
C ASP A 81 -1.24 7.31 -6.94
N GLU A 82 -0.53 7.97 -7.85
CA GLU A 82 0.16 7.29 -8.95
C GLU A 82 1.21 6.31 -8.44
N ILE A 83 1.97 6.70 -7.42
CA ILE A 83 2.99 5.84 -6.80
C ILE A 83 2.34 4.63 -6.14
N VAL A 84 1.23 4.81 -5.43
CA VAL A 84 0.50 3.71 -4.79
C VAL A 84 0.02 2.69 -5.83
N VAL A 85 -0.57 3.15 -6.92
CA VAL A 85 -1.03 2.27 -8.02
C VAL A 85 0.15 1.57 -8.69
N ALA A 86 1.23 2.31 -8.97
CA ALA A 86 2.44 1.74 -9.58
C ALA A 86 3.08 0.69 -8.67
N LEU A 87 3.12 0.95 -7.37
CA LEU A 87 3.63 -0.01 -6.38
C LEU A 87 2.79 -1.28 -6.36
N HIS A 88 1.46 -1.13 -6.38
CA HIS A 88 0.54 -2.29 -6.41
C HIS A 88 0.80 -3.15 -7.65
N ASP A 89 0.89 -2.53 -8.83
CA ASP A 89 1.13 -3.25 -10.07
C ASP A 89 2.51 -3.93 -10.06
N ALA A 90 3.53 -3.22 -9.58
CA ALA A 90 4.89 -3.76 -9.47
C ALA A 90 4.96 -4.93 -8.48
N LEU A 91 4.25 -4.84 -7.36
CA LEU A 91 4.17 -5.96 -6.40
C LEU A 91 3.49 -7.18 -7.03
N GLY A 92 2.46 -6.97 -7.84
CA GLY A 92 1.84 -8.04 -8.61
C GLY A 92 2.84 -8.74 -9.54
N GLN A 93 3.67 -7.98 -10.24
CA GLN A 93 4.72 -8.52 -11.10
C GLN A 93 5.80 -9.23 -10.29
N LEU A 94 6.22 -8.64 -9.17
CA LEU A 94 7.22 -9.26 -8.29
C LEU A 94 6.71 -10.61 -7.75
N ALA A 95 5.44 -10.71 -7.41
CA ALA A 95 4.83 -11.94 -6.92
C ALA A 95 4.91 -13.07 -7.96
N LEU A 96 4.86 -12.76 -9.24
CA LEU A 96 5.03 -13.74 -10.31
C LEU A 96 6.48 -14.25 -10.40
N VAL A 97 7.44 -13.42 -10.03
CA VAL A 97 8.87 -13.77 -10.07
C VAL A 97 9.30 -14.41 -8.75
N ASP A 98 8.90 -13.82 -7.62
CA ASP A 98 9.29 -14.29 -6.29
C ASP A 98 8.22 -13.85 -5.28
N GLN A 99 7.31 -14.78 -4.99
CA GLN A 99 6.19 -14.54 -4.07
C GLN A 99 6.66 -14.17 -2.66
N ARG A 100 7.72 -14.81 -2.17
CA ARG A 100 8.23 -14.54 -0.82
C ARG A 100 8.71 -13.09 -0.67
N LYS A 101 9.39 -12.57 -1.68
CA LYS A 101 9.84 -11.17 -1.68
C LYS A 101 8.67 -10.19 -1.71
N ALA A 102 7.67 -10.48 -2.52
CA ALA A 102 6.46 -9.66 -2.58
C ALA A 102 5.72 -9.70 -1.24
N ASP A 103 5.59 -10.87 -0.63
CA ASP A 103 4.97 -11.02 0.68
C ASP A 103 5.73 -10.24 1.76
N ALA A 104 7.05 -10.31 1.75
CA ALA A 104 7.87 -9.58 2.71
C ALA A 104 7.63 -8.07 2.64
N VAL A 105 7.59 -7.51 1.43
CA VAL A 105 7.29 -6.08 1.22
C VAL A 105 5.89 -5.74 1.72
N GLU A 106 4.91 -6.54 1.37
CA GLU A 106 3.52 -6.33 1.78
C GLU A 106 3.37 -6.34 3.31
N LEU A 107 3.95 -7.33 3.96
CA LEU A 107 3.90 -7.45 5.42
C LEU A 107 4.64 -6.32 6.13
N ARG A 108 5.77 -5.91 5.58
CA ARG A 108 6.57 -4.83 6.16
C ARG A 108 5.92 -3.46 5.94
N PHE A 109 5.56 -3.16 4.70
CA PHE A 109 5.10 -1.83 4.29
C PHE A 109 3.64 -1.58 4.68
N PHE A 110 2.76 -2.53 4.41
CA PHE A 110 1.32 -2.37 4.68
C PHE A 110 0.91 -2.98 6.02
N GLY A 111 1.58 -4.03 6.46
CA GLY A 111 1.27 -4.70 7.72
C GLY A 111 2.01 -4.15 8.94
N GLY A 112 3.04 -3.36 8.74
CA GLY A 112 3.84 -2.81 9.83
C GLY A 112 4.57 -3.84 10.65
N MET A 113 4.81 -5.04 10.10
CA MET A 113 5.48 -6.13 10.81
C MET A 113 6.98 -5.90 10.92
N SER A 114 7.55 -6.32 12.03
CA SER A 114 9.00 -6.33 12.21
C SER A 114 9.66 -7.42 11.36
N HIS A 115 10.96 -7.33 11.15
CA HIS A 115 11.72 -8.36 10.43
C HIS A 115 11.56 -9.72 11.10
N GLN A 116 11.54 -9.75 12.42
CA GLN A 116 11.39 -10.99 13.18
C GLN A 116 9.99 -11.58 12.99
N GLU A 117 8.96 -10.77 13.06
CA GLU A 117 7.58 -11.22 12.82
C GLU A 117 7.40 -11.77 11.41
N ILE A 118 7.99 -11.11 10.41
CA ILE A 118 7.98 -11.59 9.02
C ILE A 118 8.72 -12.91 8.90
N ALA A 119 9.89 -13.03 9.54
CA ALA A 119 10.68 -14.27 9.54
C ALA A 119 9.90 -15.43 10.13
N GLU A 120 9.23 -15.22 11.24
CA GLU A 120 8.39 -16.23 11.90
C GLU A 120 7.20 -16.64 11.00
N PHE A 121 6.53 -15.65 10.41
CA PHE A 121 5.39 -15.91 9.52
C PHE A 121 5.80 -16.66 8.26
N CYS A 122 6.91 -16.28 7.64
CA CYS A 122 7.39 -16.89 6.40
C CYS A 122 8.21 -18.17 6.62
N GLY A 123 8.48 -18.55 7.88
CA GLY A 123 9.29 -19.71 8.19
C GLY A 123 10.74 -19.60 7.75
N THR A 124 11.32 -18.41 7.88
CA THR A 124 12.69 -18.11 7.47
C THR A 124 13.45 -17.35 8.57
N SER A 125 14.69 -16.96 8.30
CA SER A 125 15.51 -16.21 9.25
C SER A 125 15.42 -14.71 9.02
N VAL A 126 15.74 -13.92 10.07
CA VAL A 126 15.80 -12.47 9.97
C VAL A 126 16.78 -12.00 8.89
N PRO A 127 18.03 -12.54 8.80
CA PRO A 127 18.94 -12.17 7.71
C PRO A 127 18.35 -12.41 6.32
N THR A 128 17.59 -13.49 6.14
CA THR A 128 16.91 -13.77 4.87
C THR A 128 15.84 -12.73 4.57
N VAL A 129 15.05 -12.32 5.56
CA VAL A 129 14.03 -11.27 5.40
C VAL A 129 14.70 -9.96 4.99
N VAL A 130 15.77 -9.57 5.67
CA VAL A 130 16.53 -8.35 5.35
C VAL A 130 17.03 -8.38 3.91
N ARG A 131 17.58 -9.51 3.48
CA ARG A 131 18.07 -9.70 2.12
C ARG A 131 16.93 -9.62 1.12
N ASP A 132 15.83 -10.32 1.38
CA ASP A 132 14.66 -10.32 0.50
C ASP A 132 14.08 -8.91 0.34
N LEU A 133 13.99 -8.15 1.42
CA LEU A 133 13.51 -6.77 1.38
C LEU A 133 14.44 -5.86 0.57
N ARG A 134 15.75 -6.00 0.72
CA ARG A 134 16.72 -5.22 -0.07
C ARG A 134 16.63 -5.53 -1.55
N MET A 135 16.52 -6.80 -1.89
CA MET A 135 16.41 -7.23 -3.28
C MET A 135 15.07 -6.79 -3.89
N ALA A 136 14.00 -6.92 -3.14
CA ALA A 136 12.68 -6.45 -3.55
C ALA A 136 12.66 -4.94 -3.76
N GLU A 137 13.24 -4.19 -2.85
CA GLU A 137 13.36 -2.73 -2.95
C GLU A 137 14.11 -2.31 -4.22
N ALA A 138 15.25 -2.94 -4.50
CA ALA A 138 16.03 -2.67 -5.71
C ALA A 138 15.21 -2.98 -6.97
N TRP A 139 14.50 -4.09 -6.97
CA TRP A 139 13.64 -4.49 -8.09
C TRP A 139 12.50 -3.50 -8.31
N LEU A 140 11.82 -3.10 -7.22
CA LEU A 140 10.71 -2.15 -7.27
C LEU A 140 11.15 -0.77 -7.76
N ARG A 141 12.31 -0.29 -7.30
CA ARG A 141 12.88 0.98 -7.77
C ARG A 141 13.15 0.96 -9.27
N ARG A 142 13.58 -0.17 -9.79
CA ARG A 142 13.82 -0.34 -11.23
C ARG A 142 12.52 -0.34 -12.02
N GLU A 143 11.48 -0.98 -11.50
CA GLU A 143 10.18 -1.06 -12.17
C GLU A 143 9.39 0.25 -12.12
N ILE A 144 9.39 0.92 -10.97
CA ILE A 144 8.60 2.13 -10.74
C ILE A 144 9.38 3.38 -11.17
N GLY A 145 10.70 3.30 -11.20
CA GLY A 145 11.57 4.43 -11.52
C GLY A 145 11.98 5.25 -10.29
N PRO A 146 12.62 6.41 -10.50
CA PRO A 146 13.21 7.20 -9.40
C PRO A 146 12.18 7.75 -8.41
N GLU A 147 10.90 7.77 -8.76
CA GLU A 147 9.83 8.22 -7.88
C GLU A 147 9.62 7.27 -6.69
N ALA A 148 10.00 6.01 -6.84
CA ALA A 148 9.94 5.03 -5.76
C ALA A 148 10.94 5.32 -4.62
N ALA A 149 11.89 6.22 -4.83
CA ALA A 149 12.85 6.61 -3.81
C ALA A 149 12.20 7.32 -2.60
N THR A 150 10.96 7.78 -2.76
CA THR A 150 10.17 8.34 -1.66
C THR A 150 9.52 7.28 -0.79
N LEU A 151 9.48 6.05 -1.25
CA LEU A 151 9.01 4.92 -0.44
C LEU A 151 10.18 4.41 0.41
N GLU A 152 10.32 4.97 1.59
CA GLU A 152 11.31 4.49 2.54
C GLU A 152 10.88 3.13 3.10
N LEU A 153 11.37 2.07 2.48
CA LEU A 153 11.20 0.70 2.96
C LEU A 153 12.18 0.41 4.11
N LYS A 154 12.12 1.24 5.12
CA LYS A 154 12.93 1.02 6.31
C LYS A 154 12.38 -0.09 7.18
#